data_f744a9b6493a4a03ce0f37c863ac2a10
#
_entry.id   f744a9b6493a4a03ce0f37c863ac2a10
#
_cell.length_a   1.000
_cell.length_b   1.000
_cell.length_c   1.000
_cell.angle_alpha   90.00
_cell.angle_beta   90.00
_cell.angle_gamma   90.00
#
_symmetry.space_group_name_H-M   'P 1'
#
loop_
_entity.id
_entity.type
_entity.pdbx_description
1 polymer ?
#
loop_
_entity_poly.entity_id
_entity_poly.type
_entity_poly.pdbx_seq_one_letter_code
_entity_poly.pdbx_strand_id
1 'polypeptide(L)'
;MIHRKTAPVAAALATAWALAALAPSAVAATPEEQRLYTRSLAATCAQCHGPDGRAVEGEAMIRLAGRDANYLLTQLLAFRSGQRPATIMHQITKGYSPEQLEAIAQYFANVK
;
A
#
# COMPACT_ATOMS: atom_id res chain seq x y z
N MET A 1 65.65 15.39 -14.70
CA MET A 1 64.59 16.40 -14.51
C MET A 1 63.24 15.78 -14.88
N ILE A 2 62.45 15.40 -13.90
CA ILE A 2 61.13 14.75 -14.08
C ILE A 2 60.05 15.84 -13.88
N HIS A 3 59.43 16.29 -14.96
CA HIS A 3 58.32 17.21 -14.89
C HIS A 3 57.05 16.45 -14.54
N ARG A 4 56.61 16.50 -13.25
CA ARG A 4 55.28 16.07 -12.83
C ARG A 4 54.26 17.11 -13.34
N LYS A 5 53.46 16.69 -14.33
CA LYS A 5 52.28 17.44 -14.76
C LYS A 5 51.18 17.19 -13.72
N THR A 6 50.92 18.17 -12.89
CA THR A 6 49.74 18.19 -12.01
C THR A 6 48.51 18.50 -12.83
N ALA A 7 47.67 17.52 -13.10
CA ALA A 7 46.36 17.74 -13.70
C ALA A 7 45.45 18.44 -12.69
N PRO A 8 44.61 19.40 -13.08
CA PRO A 8 43.76 20.12 -12.14
C PRO A 8 42.59 19.23 -11.69
N VAL A 9 42.60 18.93 -10.43
CA VAL A 9 41.50 18.17 -9.73
C VAL A 9 40.19 18.98 -9.72
N ALA A 10 40.24 20.27 -10.07
CA ALA A 10 39.09 21.16 -10.07
C ALA A 10 38.02 20.84 -11.13
N ALA A 11 38.36 20.15 -12.23
CA ALA A 11 37.42 19.85 -13.30
C ALA A 11 36.46 18.65 -12.96
N ALA A 12 36.87 17.78 -12.06
CA ALA A 12 36.08 16.59 -11.71
C ALA A 12 34.91 16.87 -10.72
N LEU A 13 34.99 17.97 -9.96
CA LEU A 13 33.96 18.32 -8.98
C LEU A 13 32.77 19.07 -9.61
N ALA A 14 32.96 19.76 -10.72
CA ALA A 14 31.89 20.52 -11.40
C ALA A 14 30.86 19.60 -12.11
N THR A 15 31.28 18.42 -12.57
CA THR A 15 30.40 17.47 -13.29
C THR A 15 29.48 16.68 -12.37
N ALA A 16 29.85 16.49 -11.10
CA ALA A 16 29.01 15.75 -10.13
C ALA A 16 27.74 16.54 -9.72
N TRP A 17 27.80 17.86 -9.73
CA TRP A 17 26.65 18.71 -9.36
C TRP A 17 25.62 18.86 -10.49
N ALA A 18 26.00 18.70 -11.74
CA ALA A 18 25.10 18.81 -12.89
C ALA A 18 24.17 17.58 -13.02
N LEU A 19 24.58 16.40 -12.53
CA LEU A 19 23.78 15.17 -12.57
C LEU A 19 22.73 15.10 -11.44
N ALA A 20 22.92 15.82 -10.34
CA ALA A 20 21.96 15.87 -9.25
C ALA A 20 20.68 16.66 -9.59
N ALA A 21 20.74 17.55 -10.57
CA ALA A 21 19.58 18.36 -10.99
C ALA A 21 18.56 17.61 -11.87
N LEU A 22 18.90 16.39 -12.32
CA LEU A 22 18.04 15.53 -13.16
C LEU A 22 17.32 14.44 -12.37
N ALA A 23 17.36 14.46 -11.04
CA ALA A 23 16.56 13.53 -10.22
C ALA A 23 15.08 13.79 -10.51
N PRO A 24 14.31 12.78 -10.96
CA PRO A 24 12.88 12.95 -11.16
C PRO A 24 12.25 13.32 -9.81
N SER A 25 11.59 14.48 -9.77
CA SER A 25 10.79 14.85 -8.61
C SER A 25 9.73 13.77 -8.41
N ALA A 26 9.75 13.09 -7.26
CA ALA A 26 8.69 12.16 -6.90
C ALA A 26 7.39 12.97 -6.78
N VAL A 27 6.53 12.88 -7.79
CA VAL A 27 5.20 13.49 -7.74
C VAL A 27 4.37 12.68 -6.76
N ALA A 28 3.86 13.31 -5.72
CA ALA A 28 2.92 12.67 -4.80
C ALA A 28 1.66 12.26 -5.58
N ALA A 29 1.16 11.05 -5.29
CA ALA A 29 -0.07 10.55 -5.91
C ALA A 29 -1.23 11.51 -5.62
N THR A 30 -2.04 11.78 -6.63
CA THR A 30 -3.25 12.59 -6.48
C THR A 30 -4.28 11.86 -5.59
N PRO A 31 -5.22 12.58 -4.97
CA PRO A 31 -6.30 11.94 -4.19
C PRO A 31 -7.10 10.91 -5.00
N GLU A 32 -7.28 11.16 -6.31
CA GLU A 32 -7.95 10.23 -7.21
C GLU A 32 -7.15 8.95 -7.44
N GLU A 33 -5.86 9.06 -7.73
CA GLU A 33 -4.96 7.90 -7.88
C GLU A 33 -4.91 7.08 -6.59
N GLN A 34 -4.82 7.75 -5.45
CA GLN A 34 -4.84 7.08 -4.14
C GLN A 34 -6.16 6.33 -3.91
N ARG A 35 -7.29 6.93 -4.28
CA ARG A 35 -8.61 6.30 -4.18
C ARG A 35 -8.72 5.07 -5.08
N LEU A 36 -8.28 5.17 -6.32
CA LEU A 36 -8.28 4.05 -7.28
C LEU A 36 -7.35 2.93 -6.79
N TYR A 37 -6.18 3.27 -6.30
CA TYR A 37 -5.24 2.30 -5.72
C TYR A 37 -5.88 1.54 -4.56
N THR A 38 -6.47 2.24 -3.59
CA THR A 38 -7.12 1.63 -2.42
C THR A 38 -8.29 0.74 -2.84
N ARG A 39 -9.10 1.19 -3.81
CA ARG A 39 -10.19 0.39 -4.36
C ARG A 39 -9.69 -0.90 -5.03
N SER A 40 -8.56 -0.84 -5.73
CA SER A 40 -7.96 -2.02 -6.35
C SER A 40 -7.47 -3.04 -5.31
N LEU A 41 -6.89 -2.59 -4.19
CA LEU A 41 -6.54 -3.46 -3.07
C LEU A 41 -7.77 -4.15 -2.47
N ALA A 42 -8.86 -3.41 -2.28
CA ALA A 42 -10.11 -3.91 -1.70
C ALA A 42 -10.89 -4.84 -2.65
N ALA A 43 -10.63 -4.78 -3.96
CA ALA A 43 -11.37 -5.55 -4.96
C ALA A 43 -11.25 -7.08 -4.78
N THR A 44 -10.11 -7.57 -4.31
CA THR A 44 -9.89 -9.00 -4.04
C THR A 44 -10.79 -9.53 -2.93
N CYS A 45 -11.19 -8.70 -1.99
CA CYS A 45 -12.09 -9.06 -0.89
C CYS A 45 -13.51 -9.34 -1.38
N ALA A 46 -13.91 -8.69 -2.48
CA ALA A 46 -15.25 -8.79 -3.05
C ALA A 46 -15.61 -10.21 -3.54
N GLN A 47 -14.61 -11.02 -3.89
CA GLN A 47 -14.84 -12.39 -4.35
C GLN A 47 -15.54 -13.26 -3.28
N CYS A 48 -15.28 -12.99 -2.01
CA CYS A 48 -15.86 -13.72 -0.91
C CYS A 48 -16.85 -12.87 -0.08
N HIS A 49 -16.54 -11.58 0.10
CA HIS A 49 -17.35 -10.69 0.95
C HIS A 49 -18.41 -9.88 0.17
N GLY A 50 -18.57 -10.17 -1.12
CA GLY A 50 -19.53 -9.50 -2.00
C GLY A 50 -19.04 -8.14 -2.53
N PRO A 51 -19.70 -7.60 -3.56
CA PRO A 51 -19.34 -6.32 -4.15
C PRO A 51 -19.24 -5.22 -3.09
N ASP A 52 -18.11 -4.52 -3.09
CA ASP A 52 -17.77 -3.50 -2.08
C ASP A 52 -17.94 -3.99 -0.62
N GLY A 53 -17.77 -5.28 -0.38
CA GLY A 53 -17.87 -5.87 0.97
C GLY A 53 -19.29 -5.93 1.53
N ARG A 54 -20.33 -5.84 0.67
CA ARG A 54 -21.73 -5.81 1.13
C ARG A 54 -22.30 -7.17 1.52
N ALA A 55 -21.58 -8.23 1.36
CA ALA A 55 -21.99 -9.62 1.50
C ALA A 55 -23.31 -9.92 0.75
N VAL A 56 -23.40 -11.09 0.14
CA VAL A 56 -24.63 -11.53 -0.54
C VAL A 56 -25.56 -12.10 0.51
N GLU A 57 -26.85 -11.75 0.42
CA GLU A 57 -27.87 -12.26 1.35
C GLU A 57 -27.96 -13.79 1.27
N GLY A 58 -27.97 -14.43 2.43
CA GLY A 58 -27.97 -15.90 2.52
C GLY A 58 -26.59 -16.56 2.52
N GLU A 59 -25.53 -15.82 2.25
CA GLU A 59 -24.15 -16.32 2.34
C GLU A 59 -23.59 -16.18 3.77
N ALA A 60 -22.80 -17.18 4.19
CA ALA A 60 -22.19 -17.18 5.52
C ALA A 60 -21.05 -16.14 5.69
N MET A 61 -20.83 -15.28 4.70
CA MET A 61 -19.74 -14.32 4.69
C MET A 61 -20.10 -13.03 5.45
N ILE A 62 -19.13 -12.57 6.23
CA ILE A 62 -19.29 -11.36 7.03
C ILE A 62 -19.30 -10.13 6.13
N ARG A 63 -20.31 -9.27 6.28
CA ARG A 63 -20.36 -7.95 5.66
C ARG A 63 -19.25 -7.07 6.21
N LEU A 64 -18.46 -6.45 5.30
CA LEU A 64 -17.39 -5.51 5.61
C LEU A 64 -17.86 -4.06 5.50
N ALA A 65 -18.73 -3.78 4.53
CA ALA A 65 -19.25 -2.44 4.23
C ALA A 65 -19.88 -1.77 5.45
N GLY A 66 -19.47 -0.54 5.75
CA GLY A 66 -20.00 0.29 6.83
C GLY A 66 -19.58 -0.14 8.24
N ARG A 67 -18.67 -1.11 8.38
CA ARG A 67 -18.12 -1.45 9.69
C ARG A 67 -17.08 -0.44 10.13
N ASP A 68 -16.89 -0.32 11.43
CA ASP A 68 -15.84 0.53 12.01
C ASP A 68 -14.45 0.16 11.49
N ALA A 69 -13.67 1.17 11.09
CA ALA A 69 -12.36 0.98 10.48
C ALA A 69 -11.36 0.34 11.45
N ASN A 70 -11.35 0.75 12.73
CA ASN A 70 -10.44 0.22 13.73
C ASN A 70 -10.78 -1.25 14.04
N TYR A 71 -12.08 -1.58 14.08
CA TYR A 71 -12.52 -2.96 14.21
C TYR A 71 -12.01 -3.81 13.04
N LEU A 72 -12.21 -3.36 11.79
CA LEU A 72 -11.76 -4.09 10.60
C LEU A 72 -10.24 -4.27 10.61
N LEU A 73 -9.48 -3.21 10.87
CA LEU A 73 -8.02 -3.28 10.94
C LEU A 73 -7.54 -4.26 12.00
N THR A 74 -8.13 -4.20 13.20
CA THR A 74 -7.80 -5.14 14.28
C THR A 74 -8.00 -6.59 13.86
N GLN A 75 -9.11 -6.90 13.18
CA GLN A 75 -9.39 -8.25 12.69
C GLN A 75 -8.39 -8.67 11.59
N LEU A 76 -8.10 -7.80 10.64
CA LEU A 76 -7.14 -8.07 9.57
C LEU A 76 -5.72 -8.35 10.11
N LEU A 77 -5.27 -7.55 11.07
CA LEU A 77 -3.97 -7.75 11.73
C LEU A 77 -3.94 -9.04 12.58
N ALA A 78 -5.03 -9.37 13.27
CA ALA A 78 -5.15 -10.60 14.04
C ALA A 78 -5.11 -11.86 13.14
N PHE A 79 -5.73 -11.82 11.96
CA PHE A 79 -5.57 -12.87 10.95
C PHE A 79 -4.13 -12.95 10.44
N ARG A 80 -3.52 -11.81 10.13
CA ARG A 80 -2.16 -11.73 9.59
C ARG A 80 -1.12 -12.30 10.57
N SER A 81 -1.27 -12.03 11.86
CA SER A 81 -0.40 -12.54 12.92
C SER A 81 -0.70 -13.97 13.34
N GLY A 82 -1.81 -14.55 12.91
CA GLY A 82 -2.27 -15.88 13.33
C GLY A 82 -2.95 -15.91 14.70
N GLN A 83 -3.16 -14.75 15.34
CA GLN A 83 -3.90 -14.66 16.63
C GLN A 83 -5.38 -15.00 16.48
N ARG A 84 -5.95 -14.75 15.30
CA ARG A 84 -7.31 -15.15 14.98
C ARG A 84 -7.29 -16.35 14.03
N PRO A 85 -7.89 -17.50 14.42
CA PRO A 85 -7.99 -18.66 13.53
C PRO A 85 -8.93 -18.36 12.35
N ALA A 86 -8.57 -18.87 11.18
CA ALA A 86 -9.35 -18.72 9.96
C ALA A 86 -9.06 -19.85 8.98
N THR A 87 -9.99 -20.11 8.07
CA THR A 87 -9.77 -21.07 6.97
C THR A 87 -8.82 -20.52 5.93
N ILE A 88 -8.98 -19.23 5.53
CA ILE A 88 -8.18 -18.61 4.48
C ILE A 88 -7.68 -17.19 4.80
N MET A 89 -8.39 -16.44 5.66
CA MET A 89 -8.08 -15.03 5.90
C MET A 89 -6.65 -14.81 6.39
N HIS A 90 -6.07 -15.76 7.13
CA HIS A 90 -4.66 -15.71 7.56
C HIS A 90 -3.69 -15.70 6.38
N GLN A 91 -4.01 -16.34 5.25
CA GLN A 91 -3.19 -16.30 4.03
C GLN A 91 -3.46 -15.03 3.21
N ILE A 92 -4.73 -14.66 3.07
CA ILE A 92 -5.12 -13.43 2.35
C ILE A 92 -4.42 -12.22 2.94
N THR A 93 -4.47 -12.03 4.26
CA THR A 93 -3.91 -10.85 4.93
C THR A 93 -2.38 -10.79 4.90
N LYS A 94 -1.70 -11.91 4.77
CA LYS A 94 -0.23 -11.94 4.59
C LYS A 94 0.24 -11.34 3.27
N GLY A 95 -0.63 -11.29 2.26
CA GLY A 95 -0.33 -10.68 0.96
C GLY A 95 -0.31 -9.15 0.97
N TYR A 96 -0.64 -8.51 2.09
CA TYR A 96 -0.73 -7.06 2.22
C TYR A 96 0.21 -6.54 3.31
N SER A 97 0.74 -5.32 3.12
CA SER A 97 1.43 -4.62 4.20
C SER A 97 0.44 -4.13 5.26
N PRO A 98 0.89 -3.81 6.49
CA PRO A 98 0.02 -3.20 7.50
C PRO A 98 -0.69 -1.94 7.02
N GLU A 99 0.01 -1.08 6.27
CA GLU A 99 -0.51 0.17 5.70
C GLU A 99 -1.58 -0.10 4.64
N GLN A 100 -1.41 -1.15 3.84
CA GLN A 100 -2.42 -1.58 2.87
C GLN A 100 -3.66 -2.14 3.56
N LEU A 101 -3.50 -2.89 4.65
CA LEU A 101 -4.62 -3.38 5.45
C LEU A 101 -5.39 -2.24 6.12
N GLU A 102 -4.68 -1.19 6.58
CA GLU A 102 -5.31 0.02 7.08
C GLU A 102 -6.13 0.73 6.00
N ALA A 103 -5.55 0.92 4.81
CA ALA A 103 -6.26 1.53 3.68
C ALA A 103 -7.50 0.72 3.26
N ILE A 104 -7.42 -0.62 3.26
CA ILE A 104 -8.55 -1.51 3.00
C ILE A 104 -9.64 -1.35 4.08
N ALA A 105 -9.27 -1.31 5.36
CA ALA A 105 -10.21 -1.12 6.46
C ALA A 105 -10.95 0.23 6.33
N GLN A 106 -10.22 1.31 6.04
CA GLN A 106 -10.81 2.63 5.79
C GLN A 106 -11.74 2.63 4.58
N TYR A 107 -11.36 1.94 3.50
CA TYR A 107 -12.21 1.81 2.33
C TYR A 107 -13.58 1.22 2.69
N PHE A 108 -13.62 0.05 3.32
CA PHE A 108 -14.88 -0.61 3.66
C PHE A 108 -15.70 0.15 4.70
N ALA A 109 -15.07 0.83 5.64
CA ALA A 109 -15.76 1.66 6.61
C ALA A 109 -16.53 2.81 5.96
N ASN A 110 -16.01 3.35 4.83
CA ASN A 110 -16.64 4.45 4.09
C ASN A 110 -17.67 3.99 3.04
N VAL A 111 -17.83 2.69 2.82
CA VAL A 111 -18.87 2.15 1.93
C VAL A 111 -20.24 2.26 2.63
N LYS A 112 -21.16 3.01 2.03
CA LYS A 112 -22.54 3.19 2.51
C LYS A 112 -23.46 2.08 2.02
#